data_d682bb085fb8cad515b61e3773f7ac18
#
_entry.id   d682bb085fb8cad515b61e3773f7ac18
#
_cell.length_a   1.000
_cell.length_b   1.000
_cell.length_c   1.000
_cell.angle_alpha   90.00
_cell.angle_beta   90.00
_cell.angle_gamma   90.00
#
_symmetry.space_group_name_H-M   'P 1'
#
loop_
_entity.id
_entity.type
_entity.pdbx_description
1 polymer ?
#
loop_
_entity_poly.entity_id
_entity_poly.type
_entity_poly.pdbx_seq_one_letter_code
_entity_poly.pdbx_strand_id
1 'polypeptide(L)'
;MKKTAVLSGLMALTLLLGGCSAQQAGGETPTTPPAAAATVDPAEKTTGVGFYFDTVVTITLYGADDTLMEDIWAACKRYENMLSKTVEGSDVSRINNAHGQTVTVDAETWNVLSEAKKLNRLTGGAFAITIAPLTAQWDFTGGTNRMPTDEERIAALPLVDDEQLTLGENNTVTLPAGMQIDLGGIAKGYIADQVAALVRGRCSGAMLNFGGNVY
;
A
#
# COMPACT_ATOMS: atom_id res chain seq x y z
N MET A 1 22.10 52.62 33.77
CA MET A 1 23.45 53.11 34.07
C MET A 1 24.46 52.19 33.36
N LYS A 2 25.35 52.85 32.59
CA LYS A 2 26.59 52.41 31.92
C LYS A 2 26.44 51.36 30.80
N LYS A 3 26.46 51.69 29.44
CA LYS A 3 27.55 52.28 28.59
C LYS A 3 28.85 51.46 28.75
N THR A 4 29.42 50.88 27.70
CA THR A 4 30.25 51.35 26.59
C THR A 4 30.79 50.14 25.85
N ALA A 5 31.02 50.03 24.63
CA ALA A 5 31.58 50.74 23.45
C ALA A 5 32.47 49.75 22.68
N VAL A 6 32.20 49.54 21.43
CA VAL A 6 33.01 49.77 20.22
C VAL A 6 34.54 49.50 20.31
N LEU A 7 35.04 48.64 19.44
CA LEU A 7 36.26 48.98 18.68
C LEU A 7 36.35 48.16 17.38
N SER A 8 36.49 48.89 16.30
CA SER A 8 36.85 48.48 14.93
C SER A 8 38.33 48.15 14.84
N GLY A 9 38.71 47.24 13.98
CA GLY A 9 40.11 46.97 13.60
C GLY A 9 40.22 46.54 12.17
N LEU A 10 40.49 47.49 11.30
CA LEU A 10 40.82 47.41 9.87
C LEU A 10 42.34 47.26 9.77
N MET A 11 42.87 46.43 8.87
CA MET A 11 44.21 46.50 8.22
C MET A 11 44.68 45.06 7.86
N ALA A 12 45.31 44.78 6.80
CA ALA A 12 45.79 45.41 5.59
C ALA A 12 46.18 44.33 4.58
N LEU A 13 46.10 44.70 3.36
CA LEU A 13 46.54 44.07 2.13
C LEU A 13 48.07 43.86 2.08
N THR A 14 48.53 42.64 1.72
CA THR A 14 49.87 42.47 1.11
C THR A 14 49.83 41.44 -0.02
N LEU A 15 50.01 41.97 -1.23
CA LEU A 15 50.39 41.22 -2.44
C LEU A 15 51.85 40.82 -2.35
N LEU A 16 52.18 39.57 -2.66
CA LEU A 16 53.49 39.18 -3.16
C LEU A 16 53.35 38.21 -4.34
N LEU A 17 53.84 38.70 -5.47
CA LEU A 17 54.07 37.96 -6.70
C LEU A 17 55.32 37.10 -6.58
N GLY A 18 55.35 35.93 -7.16
CA GLY A 18 56.61 35.30 -7.51
C GLY A 18 56.54 33.78 -7.69
N GLY A 19 56.78 33.34 -8.92
CA GLY A 19 57.48 32.08 -9.17
C GLY A 19 56.78 31.02 -9.97
N CYS A 20 56.97 31.07 -11.30
CA CYS A 20 56.81 29.90 -12.21
C CYS A 20 57.77 28.80 -11.84
N SER A 21 57.29 27.57 -11.76
CA SER A 21 58.04 26.36 -12.19
C SER A 21 57.09 25.29 -12.69
N ALA A 22 57.32 24.92 -13.92
CA ALA A 22 56.68 23.80 -14.58
C ALA A 22 57.24 22.48 -14.01
N GLN A 23 56.39 21.52 -13.69
CA GLN A 23 56.77 20.08 -13.75
C GLN A 23 55.51 19.17 -13.77
N GLN A 24 55.47 18.40 -14.88
CA GLN A 24 54.97 17.05 -15.11
C GLN A 24 53.47 16.71 -14.98
N ALA A 25 53.03 16.23 -16.12
CA ALA A 25 51.83 15.50 -16.39
C ALA A 25 51.61 14.27 -15.46
N GLY A 26 50.60 14.33 -14.67
CA GLY A 26 49.97 13.18 -14.06
C GLY A 26 48.56 13.08 -14.67
N GLY A 27 48.27 11.98 -15.34
CA GLY A 27 46.96 11.76 -16.00
C GLY A 27 45.84 11.73 -14.96
N GLU A 28 45.06 12.81 -14.93
CA GLU A 28 43.78 12.81 -14.24
C GLU A 28 42.76 12.13 -15.15
N THR A 29 42.29 10.97 -14.72
CA THR A 29 41.09 10.34 -15.23
C THR A 29 39.93 11.36 -15.07
N PRO A 30 39.15 11.66 -16.15
CA PRO A 30 38.02 12.54 -15.97
C PRO A 30 37.00 11.88 -15.03
N THR A 31 36.93 12.33 -13.80
CA THR A 31 35.82 12.07 -12.88
C THR A 31 34.59 12.72 -13.48
N THR A 32 33.72 11.91 -14.08
CA THR A 32 32.35 12.35 -14.44
C THR A 32 31.70 12.93 -13.18
N PRO A 33 31.19 14.17 -13.23
CA PRO A 33 30.44 14.72 -12.10
C PRO A 33 29.29 13.76 -11.79
N PRO A 34 28.94 13.53 -10.51
CA PRO A 34 27.76 12.76 -10.19
C PRO A 34 26.57 13.42 -10.93
N ALA A 35 25.79 12.59 -11.61
CA ALA A 35 24.58 13.05 -12.30
C ALA A 35 23.77 13.87 -11.29
N ALA A 36 23.51 15.15 -11.64
CA ALA A 36 22.65 15.99 -10.82
C ALA A 36 21.33 15.23 -10.62
N ALA A 37 20.95 15.02 -9.38
CA ALA A 37 19.63 14.49 -9.07
C ALA A 37 18.61 15.37 -9.81
N ALA A 38 17.75 14.75 -10.62
CA ALA A 38 16.72 15.47 -11.34
C ALA A 38 15.89 16.25 -10.30
N THR A 39 15.86 17.56 -10.41
CA THR A 39 15.03 18.41 -9.57
C THR A 39 13.60 18.26 -10.05
N VAL A 40 12.80 17.50 -9.33
CA VAL A 40 11.37 17.33 -9.64
C VAL A 40 10.66 18.65 -9.34
N ASP A 41 9.88 19.15 -10.33
CA ASP A 41 9.04 20.33 -10.13
C ASP A 41 7.88 19.95 -9.18
N PRO A 42 7.78 20.58 -7.99
CA PRO A 42 6.70 20.26 -7.04
C PRO A 42 5.30 20.61 -7.57
N ALA A 43 5.17 21.35 -8.64
CA ALA A 43 3.91 21.65 -9.31
C ALA A 43 3.57 20.67 -10.44
N GLU A 44 4.51 19.82 -10.85
CA GLU A 44 4.26 18.81 -11.87
C GLU A 44 3.24 17.79 -11.38
N LYS A 45 2.17 17.63 -12.17
CA LYS A 45 1.05 16.73 -11.88
C LYS A 45 1.09 15.52 -12.79
N THR A 46 1.13 14.33 -12.20
CA THR A 46 0.98 13.05 -12.91
C THR A 46 -0.28 12.34 -12.42
N THR A 47 -1.10 11.84 -13.36
CA THR A 47 -2.30 11.05 -13.02
C THR A 47 -2.24 9.71 -13.75
N GLY A 48 -2.42 8.63 -12.99
CA GLY A 48 -2.55 7.28 -13.49
C GLY A 48 -3.93 6.69 -13.16
N VAL A 49 -4.43 5.82 -14.05
CA VAL A 49 -5.68 5.08 -13.86
C VAL A 49 -5.41 3.62 -14.13
N GLY A 50 -5.85 2.75 -13.22
CA GLY A 50 -5.73 1.31 -13.33
C GLY A 50 -7.01 0.61 -12.88
N PHE A 51 -7.13 -0.69 -13.19
CA PHE A 51 -8.22 -1.52 -12.70
C PHE A 51 -7.62 -2.61 -11.79
N TYR A 52 -7.94 -2.52 -10.50
CA TYR A 52 -7.49 -3.43 -9.45
C TYR A 52 -8.61 -3.61 -8.42
N PHE A 53 -8.65 -4.75 -7.75
CA PHE A 53 -9.62 -5.02 -6.67
C PHE A 53 -11.07 -4.89 -7.13
N ASP A 54 -11.34 -5.31 -8.38
CA ASP A 54 -12.63 -5.20 -9.07
C ASP A 54 -13.18 -3.76 -9.13
N THR A 55 -12.28 -2.76 -9.15
CA THR A 55 -12.67 -1.36 -9.25
C THR A 55 -11.65 -0.50 -10.01
N VAL A 56 -12.06 0.71 -10.36
CA VAL A 56 -11.15 1.70 -10.93
C VAL A 56 -10.34 2.35 -9.80
N VAL A 57 -9.02 2.34 -9.95
CA VAL A 57 -8.07 3.03 -9.07
C VAL A 57 -7.52 4.22 -9.83
N THR A 58 -7.62 5.41 -9.23
CA THR A 58 -7.06 6.64 -9.79
C THR A 58 -6.05 7.24 -8.82
N ILE A 59 -4.84 7.45 -9.29
CA ILE A 59 -3.74 8.01 -8.51
C ILE A 59 -3.33 9.34 -9.15
N THR A 60 -3.32 10.40 -8.36
CA THR A 60 -2.79 11.71 -8.77
C THR A 60 -1.63 12.07 -7.84
N LEU A 61 -0.47 12.36 -8.42
CA LEU A 61 0.75 12.73 -7.73
C LEU A 61 1.17 14.14 -8.14
N TYR A 62 1.76 14.88 -7.21
CA TYR A 62 2.35 16.20 -7.43
C TYR A 62 3.82 16.16 -7.04
N GLY A 63 4.71 16.58 -7.94
CA GLY A 63 6.15 16.60 -7.71
C GLY A 63 6.67 15.23 -7.26
N ALA A 64 6.31 14.19 -7.98
CA ALA A 64 6.71 12.81 -7.70
C ALA A 64 8.02 12.46 -8.40
N ASP A 65 8.79 11.53 -7.84
CA ASP A 65 9.90 10.91 -8.55
C ASP A 65 9.39 10.03 -9.71
N ASP A 66 10.27 9.81 -10.71
CA ASP A 66 9.91 9.15 -11.98
C ASP A 66 9.42 7.70 -11.82
N THR A 67 9.75 7.04 -10.71
CA THR A 67 9.43 5.60 -10.49
C THR A 67 8.22 5.40 -9.59
N LEU A 68 7.75 6.44 -8.89
CA LEU A 68 6.72 6.32 -7.87
C LEU A 68 5.42 5.73 -8.40
N MET A 69 4.98 6.14 -9.58
CA MET A 69 3.73 5.63 -10.18
C MET A 69 3.83 4.13 -10.49
N GLU A 70 4.98 3.67 -11.01
CA GLU A 70 5.23 2.26 -11.29
C GLU A 70 5.25 1.43 -10.00
N ASP A 71 5.88 1.94 -8.94
CA ASP A 71 5.94 1.27 -7.64
C ASP A 71 4.53 1.14 -7.02
N ILE A 72 3.68 2.15 -7.18
CA ILE A 72 2.27 2.08 -6.73
C ILE A 72 1.52 0.97 -7.47
N TRP A 73 1.67 0.89 -8.81
CA TRP A 73 1.00 -0.17 -9.58
C TRP A 73 1.53 -1.56 -9.24
N ALA A 74 2.84 -1.69 -9.02
CA ALA A 74 3.44 -2.93 -8.54
C ALA A 74 2.88 -3.34 -7.17
N ALA A 75 2.73 -2.39 -6.24
CA ALA A 75 2.10 -2.64 -4.95
C ALA A 75 0.63 -3.06 -5.10
N CYS A 76 -0.17 -2.35 -5.92
CA CYS A 76 -1.56 -2.73 -6.21
C CYS A 76 -1.65 -4.17 -6.73
N LYS A 77 -0.81 -4.52 -7.71
CA LYS A 77 -0.79 -5.87 -8.28
C LYS A 77 -0.39 -6.93 -7.25
N ARG A 78 0.59 -6.64 -6.41
CA ARG A 78 1.01 -7.53 -5.32
C ARG A 78 -0.14 -7.80 -4.36
N TYR A 79 -0.83 -6.76 -3.89
CA TYR A 79 -1.95 -6.90 -2.96
C TYR A 79 -3.16 -7.60 -3.59
N GLU A 80 -3.45 -7.35 -4.86
CA GLU A 80 -4.48 -8.07 -5.58
C GLU A 80 -4.18 -9.57 -5.64
N ASN A 81 -2.95 -9.93 -6.02
CA ASN A 81 -2.51 -11.33 -6.08
C ASN A 81 -2.50 -12.01 -4.70
N MET A 82 -2.46 -11.26 -3.62
CA MET A 82 -2.42 -11.78 -2.25
C MET A 82 -3.82 -11.83 -1.60
N LEU A 83 -4.62 -10.78 -1.73
CA LEU A 83 -5.84 -10.58 -0.96
C LEU A 83 -7.16 -10.84 -1.74
N SER A 84 -7.11 -11.06 -3.05
CA SER A 84 -8.30 -11.31 -3.85
C SER A 84 -8.81 -12.73 -3.65
N LYS A 85 -10.14 -12.89 -3.48
CA LYS A 85 -10.79 -14.21 -3.45
C LYS A 85 -10.92 -14.84 -4.84
N THR A 86 -10.76 -14.05 -5.92
CA THR A 86 -10.97 -14.49 -7.31
C THR A 86 -9.66 -14.80 -8.04
N VAL A 87 -8.52 -14.32 -7.54
CA VAL A 87 -7.20 -14.64 -8.11
C VAL A 87 -6.77 -16.01 -7.61
N GLU A 88 -6.60 -16.94 -8.55
CA GLU A 88 -6.13 -18.29 -8.22
C GLU A 88 -4.72 -18.25 -7.59
N GLY A 89 -4.53 -19.03 -6.53
CA GLY A 89 -3.28 -19.08 -5.78
C GLY A 89 -3.04 -17.92 -4.81
N SER A 90 -3.93 -16.92 -4.76
CA SER A 90 -3.89 -15.90 -3.71
C SER A 90 -4.04 -16.55 -2.32
N ASP A 91 -3.60 -15.84 -1.28
CA ASP A 91 -3.77 -16.34 0.10
C ASP A 91 -5.25 -16.57 0.42
N VAL A 92 -6.11 -15.62 0.04
CA VAL A 92 -7.56 -15.73 0.28
C VAL A 92 -8.16 -16.90 -0.49
N SER A 93 -7.79 -17.11 -1.76
CA SER A 93 -8.29 -18.25 -2.52
C SER A 93 -7.80 -19.58 -1.95
N ARG A 94 -6.55 -19.64 -1.45
CA ARG A 94 -6.00 -20.85 -0.78
C ARG A 94 -6.72 -21.15 0.52
N ILE A 95 -7.03 -20.13 1.33
CA ILE A 95 -7.83 -20.29 2.56
C ILE A 95 -9.23 -20.82 2.21
N ASN A 96 -9.89 -20.20 1.22
CA ASN A 96 -11.25 -20.57 0.83
C ASN A 96 -11.36 -21.99 0.24
N ASN A 97 -10.28 -22.49 -0.36
CA ASN A 97 -10.22 -23.82 -0.95
C ASN A 97 -9.55 -24.87 -0.04
N ALA A 98 -9.20 -24.51 1.20
CA ALA A 98 -8.52 -25.40 2.12
C ALA A 98 -9.44 -26.46 2.77
N HIS A 99 -10.76 -26.32 2.68
CA HIS A 99 -11.73 -27.26 3.20
C HIS A 99 -11.50 -27.69 4.68
N GLY A 100 -11.17 -26.74 5.53
CA GLY A 100 -10.88 -26.99 6.94
C GLY A 100 -9.40 -27.27 7.26
N GLN A 101 -8.54 -27.37 6.24
CA GLN A 101 -7.11 -27.54 6.45
C GLN A 101 -6.43 -26.21 6.80
N THR A 102 -5.34 -26.30 7.56
CA THR A 102 -4.51 -25.14 7.89
C THR A 102 -3.67 -24.71 6.69
N VAL A 103 -3.66 -23.42 6.41
CA VAL A 103 -2.87 -22.79 5.34
C VAL A 103 -1.87 -21.82 5.95
N THR A 104 -0.63 -21.81 5.47
CA THR A 104 0.33 -20.74 5.77
C THR A 104 0.17 -19.62 4.74
N VAL A 105 0.03 -18.39 5.20
CA VAL A 105 -0.19 -17.20 4.38
C VAL A 105 0.96 -16.19 4.54
N ASP A 106 0.99 -15.15 3.72
CA ASP A 106 1.89 -14.02 3.91
C ASP A 106 1.59 -13.31 5.25
N ALA A 107 2.62 -12.74 5.87
CA ALA A 107 2.48 -12.02 7.13
C ALA A 107 1.51 -10.82 7.01
N GLU A 108 1.47 -10.16 5.86
CA GLU A 108 0.54 -9.06 5.62
C GLU A 108 -0.91 -9.57 5.52
N THR A 109 -1.16 -10.71 4.87
CA THR A 109 -2.48 -11.35 4.88
C THR A 109 -2.92 -11.69 6.30
N TRP A 110 -2.02 -12.28 7.09
CA TRP A 110 -2.30 -12.61 8.47
C TRP A 110 -2.66 -11.36 9.30
N ASN A 111 -1.93 -10.24 9.10
CA ASN A 111 -2.21 -8.97 9.76
C ASN A 111 -3.59 -8.42 9.38
N VAL A 112 -3.95 -8.44 8.08
CA VAL A 112 -5.29 -8.01 7.61
C VAL A 112 -6.39 -8.85 8.25
N LEU A 113 -6.22 -10.16 8.33
CA LEU A 113 -7.17 -11.05 8.99
C LEU A 113 -7.29 -10.77 10.50
N SER A 114 -6.17 -10.46 11.16
CA SER A 114 -6.16 -10.08 12.57
C SER A 114 -6.92 -8.78 12.81
N GLU A 115 -6.71 -7.75 11.97
CA GLU A 115 -7.46 -6.49 12.04
C GLU A 115 -8.95 -6.71 11.75
N ALA A 116 -9.29 -7.54 10.77
CA ALA A 116 -10.67 -7.89 10.49
C ALA A 116 -11.37 -8.52 11.70
N LYS A 117 -10.72 -9.46 12.41
CA LYS A 117 -11.26 -10.04 13.65
C LYS A 117 -11.43 -8.99 14.76
N LYS A 118 -10.54 -8.01 14.87
CA LYS A 118 -10.72 -6.89 15.82
C LYS A 118 -11.93 -6.04 15.46
N LEU A 119 -12.11 -5.70 14.18
CA LEU A 119 -13.26 -4.95 13.70
C LEU A 119 -14.56 -5.72 13.89
N ASN A 120 -14.58 -7.03 13.65
CA ASN A 120 -15.73 -7.88 13.95
C ASN A 120 -16.16 -7.73 15.41
N ARG A 121 -15.23 -7.88 16.36
CA ARG A 121 -15.52 -7.72 17.80
C ARG A 121 -15.95 -6.32 18.16
N LEU A 122 -15.28 -5.28 17.63
CA LEU A 122 -15.63 -3.88 17.90
C LEU A 122 -17.02 -3.50 17.41
N THR A 123 -17.50 -4.12 16.34
CA THR A 123 -18.81 -3.89 15.73
C THR A 123 -19.89 -4.83 16.26
N GLY A 124 -19.56 -5.73 17.22
CA GLY A 124 -20.48 -6.72 17.71
C GLY A 124 -20.96 -7.70 16.63
N GLY A 125 -20.08 -8.01 15.66
CA GLY A 125 -20.38 -8.93 14.56
C GLY A 125 -21.03 -8.26 13.34
N ALA A 126 -21.31 -6.95 13.37
CA ALA A 126 -21.91 -6.24 12.22
C ALA A 126 -20.96 -6.17 11.01
N PHE A 127 -19.65 -6.19 11.23
CA PHE A 127 -18.64 -6.41 10.22
C PHE A 127 -18.12 -7.86 10.32
N ALA A 128 -18.18 -8.62 9.23
CA ALA A 128 -17.66 -9.97 9.17
C ALA A 128 -17.02 -10.26 7.81
N ILE A 129 -15.80 -10.83 7.81
CA ILE A 129 -15.11 -11.24 6.59
C ILE A 129 -15.52 -12.65 6.14
N THR A 130 -16.09 -13.47 7.00
CA THR A 130 -16.64 -14.78 6.64
C THR A 130 -17.96 -14.70 5.87
N ILE A 131 -18.31 -13.50 5.41
CA ILE A 131 -19.55 -13.17 4.69
C ILE A 131 -19.65 -13.81 3.28
N ALA A 132 -18.55 -14.35 2.72
CA ALA A 132 -18.50 -14.79 1.32
C ALA A 132 -19.58 -15.81 0.93
N PRO A 133 -19.93 -16.84 1.73
CA PRO A 133 -21.00 -17.77 1.40
C PRO A 133 -22.38 -17.10 1.28
N LEU A 134 -22.60 -16.05 2.08
CA LEU A 134 -23.86 -15.28 2.02
C LEU A 134 -23.87 -14.36 0.80
N THR A 135 -22.81 -13.58 0.55
CA THR A 135 -22.75 -12.65 -0.59
C THR A 135 -22.74 -13.35 -1.94
N ALA A 136 -22.22 -14.57 -2.02
CA ALA A 136 -22.26 -15.39 -3.23
C ALA A 136 -23.69 -15.67 -3.74
N GLN A 137 -24.70 -15.60 -2.86
CA GLN A 137 -26.11 -15.82 -3.24
C GLN A 137 -26.64 -14.76 -4.20
N TRP A 138 -26.06 -13.54 -4.23
CA TRP A 138 -26.49 -12.45 -5.11
C TRP A 138 -25.89 -12.50 -6.51
N ASP A 139 -24.84 -13.30 -6.72
CA ASP A 139 -24.15 -13.45 -8.02
C ASP A 139 -23.77 -12.10 -8.68
N PHE A 140 -23.18 -11.19 -7.87
CA PHE A 140 -22.83 -9.84 -8.32
C PHE A 140 -21.89 -9.82 -9.54
N THR A 141 -21.08 -10.86 -9.75
CA THR A 141 -20.11 -10.97 -10.83
C THR A 141 -20.58 -11.84 -11.99
N GLY A 142 -21.54 -12.74 -11.78
CA GLY A 142 -22.11 -13.61 -12.81
C GLY A 142 -23.16 -12.95 -13.69
N GLY A 143 -23.58 -11.73 -13.36
CA GLY A 143 -24.49 -10.92 -14.19
C GLY A 143 -25.94 -11.36 -14.17
N THR A 144 -26.33 -12.29 -13.31
CA THR A 144 -27.74 -12.75 -13.22
C THR A 144 -28.64 -11.79 -12.47
N ASN A 145 -28.06 -10.82 -11.72
CA ASN A 145 -28.79 -9.88 -10.85
C ASN A 145 -29.82 -10.58 -9.94
N ARG A 146 -29.45 -11.76 -9.46
CA ARG A 146 -30.34 -12.64 -8.70
C ARG A 146 -30.59 -12.05 -7.31
N MET A 147 -31.84 -12.11 -6.86
CA MET A 147 -32.20 -11.91 -5.44
C MET A 147 -32.32 -13.28 -4.78
N PRO A 148 -31.53 -13.59 -3.73
CA PRO A 148 -31.68 -14.85 -3.01
C PRO A 148 -32.99 -14.91 -2.23
N THR A 149 -33.53 -16.09 -2.05
CA THR A 149 -34.70 -16.32 -1.18
C THR A 149 -34.30 -16.18 0.31
N ASP A 150 -35.32 -16.07 1.17
CA ASP A 150 -35.07 -16.03 2.62
C ASP A 150 -34.46 -17.34 3.13
N GLU A 151 -34.92 -18.48 2.58
CA GLU A 151 -34.40 -19.81 2.92
C GLU A 151 -32.92 -19.94 2.56
N GLU A 152 -32.50 -19.45 1.39
CA GLU A 152 -31.10 -19.47 0.97
C GLU A 152 -30.22 -18.60 1.87
N ARG A 153 -30.69 -17.39 2.21
CA ARG A 153 -29.99 -16.50 3.13
C ARG A 153 -29.86 -17.13 4.53
N ILE A 154 -30.96 -17.68 5.06
CA ILE A 154 -30.98 -18.34 6.37
C ILE A 154 -30.02 -19.53 6.38
N ALA A 155 -29.97 -20.33 5.31
CA ALA A 155 -29.05 -21.46 5.20
C ALA A 155 -27.57 -21.06 5.18
N ALA A 156 -27.24 -19.87 4.65
CA ALA A 156 -25.88 -19.35 4.60
C ALA A 156 -25.41 -18.68 5.91
N LEU A 157 -26.33 -18.17 6.75
CA LEU A 157 -25.99 -17.45 7.97
C LEU A 157 -25.08 -18.22 8.95
N PRO A 158 -25.23 -19.56 9.17
CA PRO A 158 -24.34 -20.31 10.05
C PRO A 158 -22.88 -20.36 9.58
N LEU A 159 -22.60 -19.99 8.31
CA LEU A 159 -21.25 -19.91 7.75
C LEU A 159 -20.61 -18.52 7.92
N VAL A 160 -21.33 -17.57 8.53
CA VAL A 160 -20.87 -16.20 8.79
C VAL A 160 -20.55 -16.06 10.28
N ASP A 161 -19.33 -16.41 10.63
CA ASP A 161 -18.85 -16.34 12.03
C ASP A 161 -17.31 -16.20 12.04
N ASP A 162 -16.82 -14.98 12.21
CA ASP A 162 -15.37 -14.70 12.22
C ASP A 162 -14.66 -15.30 13.44
N GLU A 163 -15.38 -15.66 14.51
CA GLU A 163 -14.74 -16.31 15.66
C GLU A 163 -14.25 -17.73 15.33
N GLN A 164 -14.85 -18.39 14.34
CA GLN A 164 -14.41 -19.71 13.86
C GLN A 164 -13.13 -19.63 13.00
N LEU A 165 -12.76 -18.46 12.46
CA LEU A 165 -11.48 -18.26 11.81
C LEU A 165 -10.38 -18.29 12.86
N THR A 166 -9.49 -19.27 12.78
CA THR A 166 -8.34 -19.41 13.69
C THR A 166 -7.08 -18.87 13.06
N LEU A 167 -6.44 -17.92 13.75
CA LEU A 167 -5.12 -17.39 13.41
C LEU A 167 -4.10 -18.01 14.36
N GLY A 168 -3.18 -18.79 13.80
CA GLY A 168 -2.14 -19.50 14.56
C GLY A 168 -0.76 -18.84 14.41
N GLU A 169 0.23 -19.48 15.02
CA GLU A 169 1.63 -19.08 14.92
C GLU A 169 2.16 -19.28 13.49
N ASN A 170 3.27 -18.60 13.17
CA ASN A 170 3.94 -18.70 11.87
C ASN A 170 3.00 -18.38 10.68
N ASN A 171 2.11 -17.40 10.86
CA ASN A 171 1.13 -16.96 9.85
C ASN A 171 0.22 -18.07 9.35
N THR A 172 -0.14 -19.02 10.21
CA THR A 172 -1.09 -20.05 9.87
C THR A 172 -2.52 -19.59 10.06
N VAL A 173 -3.41 -20.07 9.18
CA VAL A 173 -4.84 -19.76 9.18
C VAL A 173 -5.62 -21.03 8.97
N THR A 174 -6.66 -21.22 9.78
CA THR A 174 -7.61 -22.34 9.63
C THR A 174 -9.02 -21.79 9.59
N LEU A 175 -9.77 -22.17 8.56
CA LEU A 175 -11.17 -21.83 8.38
C LEU A 175 -11.98 -23.12 8.25
N PRO A 176 -13.06 -23.34 9.02
CA PRO A 176 -13.87 -24.56 8.92
C PRO A 176 -14.37 -24.85 7.50
N ALA A 177 -14.54 -26.11 7.17
CA ALA A 177 -15.06 -26.51 5.86
C ALA A 177 -16.43 -25.92 5.60
N GLY A 178 -16.64 -25.43 4.38
CA GLY A 178 -17.87 -24.75 3.94
C GLY A 178 -17.88 -23.24 4.20
N MET A 179 -17.05 -22.73 5.12
CA MET A 179 -16.88 -21.30 5.29
C MET A 179 -15.92 -20.72 4.23
N GLN A 180 -16.11 -19.47 3.88
CA GLN A 180 -15.25 -18.71 2.97
C GLN A 180 -15.13 -17.27 3.44
N ILE A 181 -13.99 -16.63 3.17
CA ILE A 181 -13.75 -15.21 3.49
C ILE A 181 -13.78 -14.34 2.24
N ASP A 182 -14.19 -13.09 2.45
CA ASP A 182 -14.12 -11.99 1.49
C ASP A 182 -13.56 -10.76 2.19
N LEU A 183 -12.44 -10.26 1.71
CA LEU A 183 -11.76 -9.08 2.27
C LEU A 183 -12.19 -7.75 1.65
N GLY A 184 -13.19 -7.74 0.75
CA GLY A 184 -13.65 -6.53 0.04
C GLY A 184 -14.04 -5.36 0.96
N GLY A 185 -14.48 -5.66 2.19
CA GLY A 185 -14.84 -4.65 3.18
C GLY A 185 -13.65 -4.01 3.92
N ILE A 186 -12.45 -4.59 3.86
CA ILE A 186 -11.26 -4.07 4.56
C ILE A 186 -10.05 -3.87 3.63
N ALA A 187 -9.88 -4.71 2.61
CA ALA A 187 -8.66 -4.74 1.80
C ALA A 187 -8.36 -3.40 1.12
N LYS A 188 -9.36 -2.72 0.55
CA LYS A 188 -9.15 -1.43 -0.13
C LYS A 188 -8.61 -0.34 0.81
N GLY A 189 -9.11 -0.28 2.04
CA GLY A 189 -8.61 0.63 3.07
C GLY A 189 -7.18 0.30 3.47
N TYR A 190 -6.89 -0.98 3.74
CA TYR A 190 -5.55 -1.44 4.06
C TYR A 190 -4.55 -1.11 2.94
N ILE A 191 -4.90 -1.38 1.69
CA ILE A 191 -4.04 -1.11 0.53
C ILE A 191 -3.82 0.39 0.36
N ALA A 192 -4.86 1.21 0.54
CA ALA A 192 -4.73 2.67 0.51
C ALA A 192 -3.72 3.17 1.57
N ASP A 193 -3.75 2.62 2.78
CA ASP A 193 -2.77 2.94 3.84
C ASP A 193 -1.34 2.56 3.44
N GLN A 194 -1.15 1.38 2.83
CA GLN A 194 0.17 0.94 2.35
C GLN A 194 0.69 1.83 1.22
N VAL A 195 -0.16 2.18 0.25
CA VAL A 195 0.20 3.11 -0.83
C VAL A 195 0.45 4.52 -0.27
N ALA A 196 -0.34 4.98 0.70
CA ALA A 196 -0.09 6.25 1.38
C ALA A 196 1.27 6.27 2.10
N ALA A 197 1.68 5.13 2.71
CA ALA A 197 3.02 5.00 3.28
C ALA A 197 4.12 5.05 2.20
N LEU A 198 3.89 4.41 1.05
CA LEU A 198 4.83 4.36 -0.07
C LEU A 198 5.08 5.75 -0.69
N VAL A 199 4.07 6.61 -0.77
CA VAL A 199 4.19 7.96 -1.38
C VAL A 199 4.83 8.98 -0.45
N ARG A 200 4.88 8.73 0.86
CA ARG A 200 5.45 9.67 1.85
C ARG A 200 6.92 9.97 1.56
N GLY A 201 7.23 11.26 1.41
CA GLY A 201 8.60 11.73 1.15
C GLY A 201 9.08 11.51 -0.30
N ARG A 202 8.22 10.95 -1.19
CA ARG A 202 8.53 10.72 -2.60
C ARG A 202 7.74 11.62 -3.55
N CYS A 203 6.80 12.41 -3.02
CA CYS A 203 6.06 13.43 -3.75
C CYS A 203 5.73 14.60 -2.83
N SER A 204 5.36 15.74 -3.40
CA SER A 204 4.91 16.92 -2.65
C SER A 204 3.44 16.82 -2.22
N GLY A 205 2.64 16.00 -2.90
CA GLY A 205 1.25 15.70 -2.59
C GLY A 205 0.73 14.53 -3.40
N ALA A 206 -0.29 13.85 -2.87
CA ALA A 206 -0.95 12.76 -3.56
C ALA A 206 -2.46 12.78 -3.30
N MET A 207 -3.24 12.29 -4.27
CA MET A 207 -4.63 11.92 -4.10
C MET A 207 -4.81 10.48 -4.60
N LEU A 208 -5.21 9.60 -3.70
CA LEU A 208 -5.34 8.17 -3.94
C LEU A 208 -6.81 7.79 -3.88
N ASN A 209 -7.39 7.33 -4.99
CA ASN A 209 -8.79 6.90 -5.05
C ASN A 209 -8.87 5.42 -5.42
N PHE A 210 -9.33 4.61 -4.46
CA PHE A 210 -9.52 3.17 -4.59
C PHE A 210 -11.03 2.86 -4.62
N GLY A 211 -11.66 3.03 -5.80
CA GLY A 211 -13.06 2.72 -6.00
C GLY A 211 -14.01 3.54 -5.11
N GLY A 212 -13.72 4.83 -4.93
CA GLY A 212 -14.49 5.75 -4.09
C GLY A 212 -13.95 5.96 -2.68
N ASN A 213 -13.03 5.12 -2.20
CA ASN A 213 -12.24 5.41 -1.00
C ASN A 213 -11.12 6.37 -1.39
N VAL A 214 -11.19 7.63 -0.93
CA VAL A 214 -10.24 8.70 -1.28
C VAL A 214 -9.35 9.00 -0.09
N TYR A 215 -8.05 9.07 -0.37
CA TYR A 215 -6.99 9.37 0.58
C TYR A 215 -6.26 10.65 0.20
#